data_f2607fd349b00f8d8621f5d64f682268
#
_entry.id   f2607fd349b00f8d8621f5d64f682268
#
_cell.length_a   1.000
_cell.length_b   1.000
_cell.length_c   1.000
_cell.angle_alpha   90.00
_cell.angle_beta   90.00
_cell.angle_gamma   90.00
#
_symmetry.space_group_name_H-M   'P 1'
#
loop_
_entity.id
_entity.type
_entity.pdbx_description
1 polymer ?
#
loop_
_entity_poly.entity_id
_entity_poly.type
_entity_poly.pdbx_seq_one_letter_code
_entity_poly.pdbx_strand_id
1 'polypeptide(L)'
;MDQRIENEVRTVLAEAYEKTGKEELALEQYRKVSQWNQTEELYRSMVRIAQNIDEQEALRLCEEGIAANPKSKELRIQLIQIQCKDNVTTKEMCEESIRKILEECPELAEEETFRKLQEECGITIEGEVIWVEK
;
A
#
# COMPACT_ATOMS: atom_id res chain seq x y z
N MET A 1 29.40 -12.17 -2.25
CA MET A 1 28.64 -11.40 -3.25
C MET A 1 28.34 -10.01 -2.69
N ASP A 2 28.49 -8.99 -3.51
CA ASP A 2 28.11 -7.62 -3.14
C ASP A 2 26.61 -7.59 -2.82
N GLN A 3 26.21 -6.93 -1.73
CA GLN A 3 24.82 -6.84 -1.31
C GLN A 3 23.92 -6.23 -2.39
N ARG A 4 24.45 -5.23 -3.11
CA ARG A 4 23.67 -4.60 -4.19
C ARG A 4 23.37 -5.61 -5.31
N ILE A 5 24.34 -6.40 -5.70
CA ILE A 5 24.18 -7.44 -6.73
C ILE A 5 23.22 -8.51 -6.23
N GLU A 6 23.36 -8.92 -4.98
CA GLU A 6 22.45 -9.90 -4.37
C GLU A 6 21.01 -9.39 -4.37
N ASN A 7 20.80 -8.11 -4.03
CA ASN A 7 19.47 -7.51 -4.02
C ASN A 7 18.88 -7.45 -5.44
N GLU A 8 19.69 -7.14 -6.45
CA GLU A 8 19.25 -7.15 -7.85
C GLU A 8 18.82 -8.54 -8.29
N VAL A 9 19.61 -9.55 -7.94
CA VAL A 9 19.27 -10.96 -8.25
C VAL A 9 17.98 -11.37 -7.56
N ARG A 10 17.80 -11.02 -6.29
CA ARG A 10 16.58 -11.34 -5.55
C ARG A 10 15.36 -10.64 -6.13
N THR A 11 15.52 -9.40 -6.58
CA THR A 11 14.42 -8.65 -7.21
C THR A 11 13.98 -9.31 -8.51
N VAL A 12 14.94 -9.70 -9.35
CA VAL A 12 14.64 -10.41 -10.59
C VAL A 12 13.96 -11.76 -10.31
N LEU A 13 14.45 -12.48 -9.31
CA LEU A 13 13.86 -13.74 -8.89
C LEU A 13 12.42 -13.56 -8.39
N ALA A 14 12.19 -12.52 -7.59
CA ALA A 14 10.84 -12.21 -7.10
C ALA A 14 9.89 -11.90 -8.26
N GLU A 15 10.33 -11.11 -9.23
CA GLU A 15 9.53 -10.79 -10.40
C GLU A 15 9.18 -12.05 -11.21
N ALA A 16 10.14 -12.97 -11.33
CA ALA A 16 9.91 -14.24 -12.01
C ALA A 16 8.88 -15.10 -11.26
N TYR A 17 8.95 -15.12 -9.92
CA TYR A 17 7.97 -15.82 -9.11
C TYR A 17 6.57 -15.21 -9.26
N GLU A 18 6.47 -13.88 -9.29
CA GLU A 18 5.18 -13.21 -9.53
C GLU A 18 4.57 -13.65 -10.86
N LYS A 19 5.38 -13.65 -11.94
CA LYS A 19 4.91 -13.98 -13.28
C LYS A 19 4.48 -15.44 -13.40
N THR A 20 5.01 -16.31 -12.56
CA THR A 20 4.67 -17.73 -12.57
C THR A 20 3.64 -18.12 -11.50
N GLY A 21 3.05 -17.12 -10.84
CA GLY A 21 2.00 -17.35 -9.85
C GLY A 21 2.47 -17.83 -8.49
N LYS A 22 3.78 -17.76 -8.23
CA LYS A 22 4.36 -18.17 -6.95
C LYS A 22 4.51 -16.97 -6.02
N GLU A 23 3.36 -16.41 -5.61
CA GLU A 23 3.30 -15.16 -4.88
C GLU A 23 3.99 -15.20 -3.51
N GLU A 24 3.84 -16.28 -2.76
CA GLU A 24 4.48 -16.39 -1.46
C GLU A 24 6.01 -16.37 -1.55
N LEU A 25 6.55 -17.05 -2.57
CA LEU A 25 7.98 -17.06 -2.82
C LEU A 25 8.48 -15.70 -3.28
N ALA A 26 7.68 -15.01 -4.10
CA ALA A 26 8.00 -13.65 -4.54
C ALA A 26 8.07 -12.70 -3.34
N LEU A 27 7.08 -12.75 -2.46
CA LEU A 27 7.03 -11.90 -1.27
C LEU A 27 8.23 -12.16 -0.36
N GLU A 28 8.62 -13.41 -0.20
CA GLU A 28 9.79 -13.78 0.60
C GLU A 28 11.06 -13.10 0.07
N GLN A 29 11.27 -13.15 -1.24
CA GLN A 29 12.44 -12.51 -1.84
C GLN A 29 12.41 -10.99 -1.68
N TYR A 30 11.26 -10.36 -1.89
CA TYR A 30 11.13 -8.92 -1.70
C TYR A 30 11.38 -8.51 -0.24
N ARG A 31 10.95 -9.31 0.73
CA ARG A 31 11.22 -9.04 2.14
C ARG A 31 12.71 -9.04 2.45
N LYS A 32 13.45 -9.94 1.85
CA LYS A 32 14.91 -9.99 2.03
C LYS A 32 15.57 -8.74 1.47
N VAL A 33 15.07 -8.26 0.33
CA VAL A 33 15.57 -7.00 -0.28
C VAL A 33 15.22 -5.81 0.61
N SER A 34 14.04 -5.79 1.22
CA SER A 34 13.57 -4.67 2.04
C SER A 34 14.42 -4.42 3.28
N GLN A 35 15.18 -5.40 3.72
CA GLN A 35 16.11 -5.22 4.83
C GLN A 35 17.24 -4.24 4.48
N TRP A 36 17.53 -4.08 3.20
CA TRP A 36 18.62 -3.26 2.69
C TRP A 36 18.17 -2.07 1.87
N ASN A 37 16.99 -2.17 1.29
CA ASN A 37 16.46 -1.17 0.37
C ASN A 37 14.98 -0.99 0.63
N GLN A 38 14.61 0.14 1.25
CA GLN A 38 13.23 0.41 1.68
C GLN A 38 12.57 1.44 0.78
N THR A 39 12.60 1.20 -0.54
CA THR A 39 11.99 2.10 -1.51
C THR A 39 10.48 1.95 -1.55
N GLU A 40 9.81 3.03 -1.94
CA GLU A 40 8.37 3.04 -2.17
C GLU A 40 7.94 1.96 -3.15
N GLU A 41 8.67 1.83 -4.27
CA GLU A 41 8.35 0.83 -5.30
C GLU A 41 8.36 -0.59 -4.77
N LEU A 42 9.36 -0.90 -3.94
CA LEU A 42 9.47 -2.22 -3.34
C LEU A 42 8.27 -2.53 -2.43
N TYR A 43 7.91 -1.57 -1.57
CA TYR A 43 6.75 -1.75 -0.69
C TYR A 43 5.45 -1.85 -1.46
N ARG A 44 5.29 -1.08 -2.54
CA ARG A 44 4.10 -1.18 -3.38
C ARG A 44 3.95 -2.57 -3.98
N SER A 45 5.07 -3.15 -4.44
CA SER A 45 5.07 -4.52 -4.98
C SER A 45 4.70 -5.54 -3.91
N MET A 46 5.28 -5.41 -2.72
CA MET A 46 4.97 -6.31 -1.61
C MET A 46 3.51 -6.21 -1.18
N VAL A 47 2.97 -5.00 -1.10
CA VAL A 47 1.56 -4.79 -0.75
C VAL A 47 0.64 -5.44 -1.78
N ARG A 48 0.92 -5.23 -3.06
CA ARG A 48 0.12 -5.82 -4.14
C ARG A 48 0.07 -7.34 -4.04
N ILE A 49 1.21 -7.96 -3.80
CA ILE A 49 1.30 -9.41 -3.67
C ILE A 49 0.58 -9.88 -2.39
N ALA A 50 0.83 -9.19 -1.28
CA ALA A 50 0.25 -9.56 0.00
C ALA A 50 -1.29 -9.48 -0.01
N GLN A 51 -1.88 -8.57 -0.77
CA GLN A 51 -3.33 -8.47 -0.90
C GLN A 51 -3.96 -9.78 -1.40
N ASN A 52 -3.22 -10.55 -2.19
CA ASN A 52 -3.70 -11.83 -2.72
C ASN A 52 -3.48 -12.99 -1.76
N ILE A 53 -2.69 -12.78 -0.70
CA ILE A 53 -2.33 -13.82 0.27
C ILE A 53 -3.02 -13.57 1.61
N ASP A 54 -2.84 -12.38 2.17
CA ASP A 54 -3.33 -12.02 3.49
C ASP A 54 -3.45 -10.50 3.59
N GLU A 55 -4.67 -10.00 3.69
CA GLU A 55 -4.93 -8.56 3.76
C GLU A 55 -4.32 -7.89 4.99
N GLN A 56 -4.23 -8.59 6.12
CA GLN A 56 -3.60 -8.04 7.32
C GLN A 56 -2.12 -7.79 7.09
N GLU A 57 -1.48 -8.69 6.38
CA GLU A 57 -0.08 -8.52 5.99
C GLU A 57 0.10 -7.34 5.04
N ALA A 58 -0.83 -7.18 4.10
CA ALA A 58 -0.82 -6.05 3.17
C ALA A 58 -0.93 -4.71 3.92
N LEU A 59 -1.82 -4.63 4.92
CA LEU A 59 -1.97 -3.43 5.74
C LEU A 59 -0.69 -3.12 6.52
N ARG A 60 -0.07 -4.14 7.08
CA ARG A 60 1.19 -3.99 7.82
C ARG A 60 2.30 -3.46 6.92
N LEU A 61 2.41 -4.01 5.72
CA LEU A 61 3.41 -3.56 4.74
C LEU A 61 3.17 -2.12 4.28
N CYS A 62 1.92 -1.72 4.13
CA CYS A 62 1.60 -0.32 3.84
C CYS A 62 2.12 0.60 4.94
N GLU A 63 1.87 0.25 6.20
CA GLU A 63 2.32 1.05 7.33
C GLU A 63 3.83 1.12 7.42
N GLU A 64 4.51 -0.01 7.23
CA GLU A 64 5.98 -0.04 7.20
C GLU A 64 6.53 0.80 6.07
N GLY A 65 5.93 0.68 4.89
CA GLY A 65 6.34 1.44 3.70
C GLY A 65 6.17 2.94 3.88
N ILE A 66 5.08 3.36 4.50
CA ILE A 66 4.81 4.77 4.80
C ILE A 66 5.82 5.29 5.83
N ALA A 67 6.14 4.49 6.85
CA ALA A 67 7.14 4.86 7.83
C ALA A 67 8.52 5.08 7.19
N ALA A 68 8.87 4.23 6.22
CA ALA A 68 10.13 4.35 5.48
C ALA A 68 10.11 5.45 4.43
N ASN A 69 8.92 5.75 3.88
CA ASN A 69 8.72 6.75 2.82
C ASN A 69 7.57 7.68 3.20
N PRO A 70 7.79 8.61 4.16
CA PRO A 70 6.69 9.43 4.71
C PRO A 70 5.96 10.32 3.72
N LYS A 71 6.55 10.58 2.56
CA LYS A 71 5.92 11.41 1.53
C LYS A 71 5.22 10.60 0.45
N SER A 72 5.16 9.30 0.60
CA SER A 72 4.53 8.44 -0.40
C SER A 72 3.02 8.62 -0.44
N LYS A 73 2.52 9.10 -1.57
CA LYS A 73 1.08 9.22 -1.83
C LYS A 73 0.51 7.87 -2.26
N GLU A 74 1.27 7.14 -3.05
CA GLU A 74 0.85 5.84 -3.62
C GLU A 74 0.61 4.80 -2.54
N LEU A 75 1.49 4.73 -1.52
CA LEU A 75 1.31 3.78 -0.42
C LEU A 75 0.08 4.14 0.42
N ARG A 76 -0.18 5.43 0.61
CA ARG A 76 -1.37 5.86 1.32
C ARG A 76 -2.65 5.54 0.55
N ILE A 77 -2.61 5.69 -0.77
CA ILE A 77 -3.73 5.30 -1.64
C ILE A 77 -3.98 3.80 -1.55
N GLN A 78 -2.92 2.99 -1.59
CA GLN A 78 -3.04 1.54 -1.43
C GLN A 78 -3.65 1.17 -0.08
N LEU A 79 -3.23 1.85 0.98
CA LEU A 79 -3.78 1.63 2.32
C LEU A 79 -5.27 1.88 2.36
N ILE A 80 -5.71 3.01 1.79
CA ILE A 80 -7.14 3.36 1.72
C ILE A 80 -7.90 2.32 0.89
N GLN A 81 -7.35 1.91 -0.25
CA GLN A 81 -7.97 0.90 -1.11
C GLN A 81 -8.24 -0.40 -0.36
N ILE A 82 -7.27 -0.86 0.40
CA ILE A 82 -7.40 -2.09 1.18
C ILE A 82 -8.45 -1.92 2.26
N GLN A 83 -8.38 -0.83 3.03
CA GLN A 83 -9.30 -0.58 4.13
C GLN A 83 -10.74 -0.40 3.66
N CYS A 84 -10.96 0.29 2.54
CA CYS A 84 -12.30 0.55 2.03
C CYS A 84 -12.94 -0.65 1.32
N LYS A 85 -12.12 -1.57 0.81
CA LYS A 85 -12.62 -2.78 0.13
C LYS A 85 -12.77 -3.95 1.08
N ASP A 86 -12.09 -3.90 2.21
CA ASP A 86 -12.08 -4.97 3.18
C ASP A 86 -13.31 -4.87 4.08
N ASN A 87 -14.05 -5.97 4.19
CA ASN A 87 -15.22 -6.05 5.05
C ASN A 87 -14.86 -6.11 6.54
N VAL A 88 -13.57 -6.22 6.85
CA VAL A 88 -13.07 -6.28 8.22
C VAL A 88 -12.99 -4.89 8.86
N THR A 89 -12.82 -3.86 8.03
CA THR A 89 -12.70 -2.48 8.52
C THR A 89 -14.08 -1.82 8.55
N THR A 90 -14.45 -1.26 9.69
CA THR A 90 -15.72 -0.55 9.84
C THR A 90 -15.67 0.80 9.12
N LYS A 91 -16.85 1.36 8.84
CA LYS A 91 -16.99 2.67 8.21
C LYS A 91 -16.27 3.75 9.02
N GLU A 92 -16.44 3.72 10.35
CA GLU A 92 -15.82 4.70 11.25
C GLU A 92 -14.29 4.61 11.24
N MET A 93 -13.76 3.40 11.22
CA MET A 93 -12.31 3.18 11.15
C MET A 93 -11.74 3.66 9.82
N CYS A 94 -12.48 3.44 8.74
CA CYS A 94 -12.10 3.88 7.41
C CYS A 94 -12.05 5.42 7.35
N GLU A 95 -13.08 6.09 7.85
CA GLU A 95 -13.14 7.54 7.90
C GLU A 95 -12.00 8.13 8.72
N GLU A 96 -11.73 7.57 9.89
CA GLU A 96 -10.66 8.03 10.77
C GLU A 96 -9.30 7.87 10.09
N SER A 97 -9.08 6.74 9.45
CA SER A 97 -7.84 6.48 8.72
C SER A 97 -7.63 7.48 7.59
N ILE A 98 -8.68 7.78 6.83
CA ILE A 98 -8.62 8.75 5.73
C ILE A 98 -8.33 10.15 6.26
N ARG A 99 -8.96 10.55 7.35
CA ARG A 99 -8.70 11.85 7.97
C ARG A 99 -7.25 11.98 8.39
N LYS A 100 -6.73 10.96 9.05
CA LYS A 100 -5.34 10.93 9.49
C LYS A 100 -4.39 11.03 8.32
N ILE A 101 -4.65 10.28 7.26
CA ILE A 101 -3.84 10.29 6.05
C ILE A 101 -3.84 11.68 5.40
N LEU A 102 -5.00 12.33 5.34
CA LEU A 102 -5.11 13.67 4.77
C LEU A 102 -4.45 14.74 5.65
N GLU A 103 -4.42 14.55 6.95
CA GLU A 103 -3.67 15.44 7.85
C GLU A 103 -2.17 15.34 7.60
N GLU A 104 -1.68 14.12 7.39
CA GLU A 104 -0.27 13.88 7.11
C GLU A 104 0.14 14.30 5.70
N CYS A 105 -0.77 14.18 4.74
CA CYS A 105 -0.51 14.47 3.34
C CYS A 105 -1.70 15.16 2.68
N PRO A 106 -1.92 16.47 2.93
CA PRO A 106 -3.06 17.20 2.39
C PRO A 106 -3.16 17.22 0.87
N GLU A 107 -2.02 17.15 0.19
CA GLU A 107 -1.96 17.16 -1.28
C GLU A 107 -2.67 15.95 -1.89
N LEU A 108 -2.87 14.91 -1.12
CA LEU A 108 -3.50 13.69 -1.59
C LEU A 108 -4.94 13.92 -2.05
N ALA A 109 -5.63 14.88 -1.44
CA ALA A 109 -7.00 15.22 -1.81
C ALA A 109 -7.13 15.72 -3.26
N GLU A 110 -6.04 16.23 -3.83
CA GLU A 110 -6.00 16.75 -5.20
C GLU A 110 -5.56 15.72 -6.23
N GLU A 111 -5.06 14.57 -5.78
CA GLU A 111 -4.60 13.52 -6.68
C GLU A 111 -5.77 12.86 -7.42
N GLU A 112 -5.60 12.69 -8.72
CA GLU A 112 -6.62 12.07 -9.56
C GLU A 112 -6.94 10.64 -9.12
N THR A 113 -5.91 9.88 -8.75
CA THR A 113 -6.08 8.51 -8.27
C THR A 113 -6.94 8.47 -7.00
N PHE A 114 -6.72 9.42 -6.10
CA PHE A 114 -7.51 9.54 -4.88
C PHE A 114 -8.97 9.90 -5.18
N ARG A 115 -9.19 10.81 -6.14
CA ARG A 115 -10.55 11.19 -6.55
C ARG A 115 -11.30 10.01 -7.16
N LYS A 116 -10.63 9.20 -7.98
CA LYS A 116 -11.22 7.99 -8.53
C LYS A 116 -11.58 7.01 -7.44
N LEU A 117 -10.72 6.88 -6.44
CA LEU A 117 -10.97 6.01 -5.30
C LEU A 117 -12.16 6.50 -4.48
N GLN A 118 -12.33 7.82 -4.34
CA GLN A 118 -13.49 8.40 -3.68
C GLN A 118 -14.79 7.97 -4.37
N GLU A 119 -14.80 8.02 -5.69
CA GLU A 119 -15.96 7.61 -6.47
C GLU A 119 -16.25 6.12 -6.32
N GLU A 120 -15.21 5.29 -6.42
CA GLU A 120 -15.35 3.83 -6.32
C GLU A 120 -15.79 3.36 -4.94
N CYS A 121 -15.28 3.99 -3.89
CA CYS A 121 -15.57 3.59 -2.52
C CYS A 121 -16.69 4.38 -1.86
N GLY A 122 -17.29 5.33 -2.58
CA GLY A 122 -18.35 6.16 -2.03
C GLY A 122 -17.86 7.09 -0.92
N ILE A 123 -16.65 7.60 -1.06
CA ILE A 123 -16.05 8.52 -0.09
C ILE A 123 -16.28 9.94 -0.58
N THR A 124 -16.85 10.79 0.26
CA THR A 124 -17.05 12.19 -0.05
C THR A 124 -16.26 13.08 0.89
N ILE A 125 -15.54 14.05 0.32
CA ILE A 125 -14.86 15.06 1.11
C ILE A 125 -15.59 16.38 0.89
N GLU A 126 -16.05 16.99 1.97
CA GLU A 126 -16.75 18.24 1.93
C GLU A 126 -16.20 19.13 3.04
N GLY A 127 -15.40 20.13 2.64
CA GLY A 127 -14.66 20.93 3.59
C GLY A 127 -13.65 20.05 4.33
N GLU A 128 -13.78 19.99 5.65
CA GLU A 128 -12.93 19.13 6.48
C GLU A 128 -13.62 17.82 6.88
N VAL A 129 -14.84 17.61 6.41
CA VAL A 129 -15.64 16.44 6.75
C VAL A 129 -15.51 15.37 5.68
N ILE A 130 -15.20 14.16 6.11
CA ILE A 130 -15.06 13.01 5.23
C ILE A 130 -16.10 11.98 5.64
N TRP A 131 -16.89 11.50 4.68
CA TRP A 131 -17.78 10.39 4.96
C TRP A 131 -17.68 9.32 3.88
N VAL A 132 -18.02 8.11 4.28
CA VAL A 132 -18.08 6.96 3.38
C VAL A 132 -19.54 6.59 3.22
N GLU A 133 -20.03 6.59 1.97
CA GLU A 133 -21.37 6.18 1.63
C GLU A 133 -21.30 4.80 0.96
N LYS A 134 -22.25 3.97 1.28
CA LYS A 134 -22.40 2.69 0.61
C LYS A 134 -23.74 2.60 -0.07
#